data_d532e2191d4efb0423074864a35cef2b
#
_entry.id   d532e2191d4efb0423074864a35cef2b
#
_cell.length_a   1.000
_cell.length_b   1.000
_cell.length_c   1.000
_cell.angle_alpha   90.00
_cell.angle_beta   90.00
_cell.angle_gamma   90.00
#
_symmetry.space_group_name_H-M   'P 1'
#
loop_
_entity.id
_entity.type
_entity.pdbx_description
1 polymer ?
#
loop_
_entity_poly.entity_id
_entity_poly.type
_entity_poly.pdbx_seq_one_letter_code
_entity_poly.pdbx_strand_id
1 'polypeptide(L)'
;MLFRSPDLTEIPIEMQKSQFECLNDCIKIARKNPNKLGVAFWFKPHTERLTQEIKDTVKANLDIIKALKLHPYYSKTSTDSPEVEEYLRFAEELNLPIIIHTGGCKEAEPITVYNAAKKFPKVKFIMAHMGLGSDNSKAIKLISSLPNLYGDTAWVPIKSAISLIKNSSSEKLFFGSDNPIDGKDTYLHNKTGDRSLYQEYFNELKELISENDYNNIMYKNALRVFNLPFNI
;
A
#
# COMPACT_ATOMS: atom_id res chain seq x y z
N MET A 1 -7.78 3.90 -2.96
CA MET A 1 -7.93 3.20 -1.66
C MET A 1 -7.99 4.24 -0.56
N LEU A 2 -8.90 4.14 0.41
CA LEU A 2 -9.02 5.04 1.54
C LEU A 2 -8.49 4.38 2.81
N PHE A 3 -7.66 5.09 3.55
CA PHE A 3 -7.25 4.70 4.90
C PHE A 3 -7.04 5.95 5.76
N ARG A 4 -7.16 5.80 7.07
CA ARG A 4 -6.86 6.83 8.06
C ARG A 4 -5.79 6.30 8.99
N SER A 5 -4.77 7.10 9.24
CA SER A 5 -3.67 6.72 10.12
C SER A 5 -4.13 6.71 11.58
N PRO A 6 -3.99 5.61 12.30
CA PRO A 6 -4.05 5.58 13.76
C PRO A 6 -2.72 5.98 14.41
N ASP A 7 -1.62 6.03 13.66
CA ASP A 7 -0.25 6.15 14.12
C ASP A 7 0.40 7.47 13.67
N LEU A 8 -0.06 8.61 14.07
CA LEU A 8 0.65 9.86 13.78
C LEU A 8 1.64 10.14 14.89
N THR A 9 2.93 10.01 14.64
CA THR A 9 4.00 10.25 15.63
C THR A 9 4.08 11.68 16.16
N GLU A 10 3.46 12.62 15.48
CA GLU A 10 3.39 14.04 15.84
C GLU A 10 2.24 14.34 16.80
N ILE A 11 1.34 13.38 17.05
CA ILE A 11 0.21 13.53 17.95
C ILE A 11 0.49 12.68 19.21
N PRO A 12 0.33 13.22 20.44
CA PRO A 12 0.43 12.45 21.66
C PRO A 12 -0.42 11.17 21.62
N ILE A 13 0.09 10.08 22.20
CA ILE A 13 -0.56 8.75 22.09
C ILE A 13 -2.01 8.80 22.63
N GLU A 14 -2.26 9.53 23.69
CA GLU A 14 -3.59 9.71 24.29
C GLU A 14 -4.58 10.45 23.39
N MET A 15 -4.10 11.15 22.38
CA MET A 15 -4.92 11.86 21.37
C MET A 15 -5.06 11.10 20.07
N GLN A 16 -4.33 10.00 19.90
CA GLN A 16 -4.44 9.17 18.71
C GLN A 16 -5.72 8.34 18.74
N LYS A 17 -6.39 8.22 17.62
CA LYS A 17 -7.51 7.28 17.49
C LYS A 17 -7.01 5.84 17.50
N SER A 18 -7.84 4.95 18.02
CA SER A 18 -7.61 3.51 17.89
C SER A 18 -7.71 3.06 16.42
N GLN A 19 -7.09 1.90 16.11
CA GLN A 19 -7.24 1.29 14.79
C GLN A 19 -8.71 1.01 14.44
N PHE A 20 -9.54 0.68 15.46
CA PHE A 20 -10.97 0.43 15.27
C PHE A 20 -11.76 1.70 14.94
N GLU A 21 -11.50 2.82 15.62
CA GLU A 21 -12.13 4.11 15.31
C GLU A 21 -11.75 4.59 13.91
N CYS A 22 -10.48 4.46 13.52
CA CYS A 22 -10.02 4.82 12.19
C CYS A 22 -10.66 3.95 11.09
N LEU A 23 -10.81 2.63 11.36
CA LEU A 23 -11.50 1.72 10.45
C LEU A 23 -12.96 2.15 10.24
N ASN A 24 -13.69 2.43 11.34
CA ASN A 24 -15.09 2.87 11.27
C ASN A 24 -15.26 4.21 10.55
N ASP A 25 -14.34 5.15 10.74
CA ASP A 25 -14.37 6.42 10.01
C ASP A 25 -14.19 6.19 8.49
N CYS A 26 -13.26 5.32 8.09
CA CYS A 26 -13.07 4.95 6.68
C CYS A 26 -14.30 4.27 6.08
N ILE A 27 -14.92 3.34 6.81
CA ILE A 27 -16.16 2.68 6.38
C ILE A 27 -17.27 3.72 6.16
N LYS A 28 -17.49 4.64 7.12
CA LYS A 28 -18.51 5.70 7.00
C LYS A 28 -18.30 6.56 5.75
N ILE A 29 -17.05 6.94 5.44
CA ILE A 29 -16.71 7.74 4.27
C ILE A 29 -16.92 6.93 2.98
N ALA A 30 -16.47 5.68 2.94
CA ALA A 30 -16.62 4.82 1.77
C ALA A 30 -18.10 4.53 1.46
N ARG A 31 -18.94 4.29 2.49
CA ARG A 31 -20.39 4.08 2.34
C ARG A 31 -21.11 5.31 1.77
N LYS A 32 -20.62 6.54 2.02
CA LYS A 32 -21.15 7.76 1.41
C LYS A 32 -20.72 7.94 -0.06
N ASN A 33 -19.71 7.19 -0.50
CA ASN A 33 -19.15 7.27 -1.85
C ASN A 33 -19.05 5.88 -2.48
N PRO A 34 -20.17 5.17 -2.62
CA PRO A 34 -20.17 3.80 -3.17
C PRO A 34 -19.64 3.83 -4.61
N ASN A 35 -18.96 2.79 -5.00
CA ASN A 35 -18.31 2.63 -6.32
C ASN A 35 -17.10 3.54 -6.59
N LYS A 36 -16.71 4.41 -5.64
CA LYS A 36 -15.53 5.29 -5.80
C LYS A 36 -14.41 4.97 -4.83
N LEU A 37 -14.74 4.50 -3.62
CA LEU A 37 -13.78 4.31 -2.55
C LEU A 37 -13.76 2.86 -2.05
N GLY A 38 -12.57 2.27 -2.03
CA GLY A 38 -12.29 1.06 -1.27
C GLY A 38 -11.48 1.39 -0.03
N VAL A 39 -11.64 0.62 1.04
CA VAL A 39 -10.97 0.83 2.32
C VAL A 39 -9.76 -0.10 2.44
N ALA A 40 -8.64 0.42 2.94
CA ALA A 40 -7.56 -0.37 3.51
C ALA A 40 -7.58 -0.20 5.04
N PHE A 41 -7.76 -1.30 5.76
CA PHE A 41 -7.71 -1.30 7.22
C PHE A 41 -6.26 -1.11 7.69
N TRP A 42 -5.96 0.08 8.22
CA TRP A 42 -4.66 0.38 8.81
C TRP A 42 -4.61 -0.10 10.25
N PHE A 43 -3.81 -1.13 10.51
CA PHE A 43 -3.65 -1.73 11.83
C PHE A 43 -2.41 -1.24 12.58
N LYS A 44 -2.45 -1.34 13.91
CA LYS A 44 -1.50 -0.74 14.87
C LYS A 44 -0.95 -1.81 15.83
N PRO A 45 -0.07 -2.72 15.35
CA PRO A 45 0.27 -3.94 16.06
C PRO A 45 1.11 -3.74 17.32
N HIS A 46 1.80 -2.59 17.45
CA HIS A 46 2.67 -2.28 18.58
C HIS A 46 1.91 -1.90 19.87
N THR A 47 0.67 -1.42 19.74
CA THR A 47 -0.13 -0.96 20.89
C THR A 47 -1.52 -1.60 20.98
N GLU A 48 -1.99 -2.19 19.89
CA GLU A 48 -3.35 -2.75 19.83
C GLU A 48 -3.33 -4.17 19.26
N ARG A 49 -4.36 -4.94 19.60
CA ARG A 49 -4.54 -6.31 19.11
C ARG A 49 -5.70 -6.40 18.12
N LEU A 50 -5.69 -7.45 17.33
CA LEU A 50 -6.77 -7.77 16.39
C LEU A 50 -7.94 -8.42 17.18
N THR A 51 -8.83 -7.57 17.71
CA THR A 51 -9.99 -8.03 18.51
C THR A 51 -11.03 -8.74 17.66
N GLN A 52 -11.92 -9.52 18.30
CA GLN A 52 -13.04 -10.16 17.59
C GLN A 52 -13.96 -9.12 16.96
N GLU A 53 -14.21 -8.00 17.63
CA GLU A 53 -15.02 -6.89 17.09
C GLU A 53 -14.46 -6.33 15.78
N ILE A 54 -13.13 -6.15 15.69
CA ILE A 54 -12.46 -5.71 14.46
C ILE A 54 -12.64 -6.77 13.37
N LYS A 55 -12.42 -8.05 13.69
CA LYS A 55 -12.59 -9.16 12.73
C LYS A 55 -13.99 -9.20 12.16
N ASP A 56 -15.01 -9.10 13.02
CA ASP A 56 -16.41 -9.12 12.62
C ASP A 56 -16.77 -7.89 11.78
N THR A 57 -16.27 -6.72 12.15
CA THR A 57 -16.46 -5.48 11.38
C THR A 57 -15.83 -5.57 9.99
N VAL A 58 -14.61 -6.09 9.88
CA VAL A 58 -13.95 -6.30 8.58
C VAL A 58 -14.75 -7.29 7.74
N LYS A 59 -15.13 -8.44 8.30
CA LYS A 59 -15.92 -9.48 7.60
C LYS A 59 -17.27 -8.95 7.11
N ALA A 60 -17.95 -8.14 7.91
CA ALA A 60 -19.23 -7.52 7.52
C ALA A 60 -19.13 -6.46 6.43
N ASN A 61 -17.91 -5.97 6.11
CA ASN A 61 -17.67 -4.89 5.15
C ASN A 61 -16.69 -5.27 4.02
N LEU A 62 -16.55 -6.57 3.69
CA LEU A 62 -15.64 -7.04 2.62
C LEU A 62 -16.01 -6.53 1.22
N ASP A 63 -17.25 -6.06 1.03
CA ASP A 63 -17.67 -5.40 -0.20
C ASP A 63 -16.91 -4.08 -0.46
N ILE A 64 -16.47 -3.38 0.60
CA ILE A 64 -15.70 -2.13 0.51
C ILE A 64 -14.28 -2.24 1.10
N ILE A 65 -14.01 -3.14 2.05
CA ILE A 65 -12.64 -3.35 2.56
C ILE A 65 -11.89 -4.25 1.59
N LYS A 66 -10.83 -3.73 0.99
CA LYS A 66 -10.10 -4.35 -0.11
C LYS A 66 -8.64 -4.67 0.20
N ALA A 67 -8.14 -4.20 1.33
CA ALA A 67 -6.76 -4.44 1.78
C ALA A 67 -6.62 -4.22 3.29
N LEU A 68 -5.51 -4.70 3.84
CA LEU A 68 -4.94 -4.22 5.10
C LEU A 68 -3.80 -3.22 4.81
N LYS A 69 -3.47 -2.37 5.78
CA LYS A 69 -2.35 -1.40 5.69
C LYS A 69 -1.50 -1.47 6.95
N LEU A 70 -0.18 -1.58 6.77
CA LEU A 70 0.82 -1.41 7.82
C LEU A 70 1.76 -0.25 7.48
N HIS A 71 2.12 0.52 8.49
CA HIS A 71 3.10 1.61 8.34
C HIS A 71 4.25 1.43 9.35
N PRO A 72 5.27 0.62 9.02
CA PRO A 72 6.37 0.30 9.93
C PRO A 72 7.14 1.52 10.43
N TYR A 73 7.22 2.58 9.63
CA TYR A 73 7.88 3.82 10.04
C TYR A 73 7.21 4.46 11.27
N TYR A 74 5.88 4.50 11.31
CA TYR A 74 5.13 5.04 12.46
C TYR A 74 5.00 4.03 13.60
N SER A 75 4.62 2.79 13.29
CA SER A 75 4.44 1.75 14.31
C SER A 75 5.74 1.25 14.93
N LYS A 76 6.91 1.56 14.35
CA LYS A 76 8.21 1.02 14.74
C LYS A 76 8.22 -0.52 14.83
N THR A 77 7.38 -1.16 14.01
CA THR A 77 7.16 -2.60 14.00
C THR A 77 7.39 -3.13 12.59
N SER A 78 8.38 -3.99 12.40
CA SER A 78 8.70 -4.55 11.08
C SER A 78 7.64 -5.56 10.65
N THR A 79 7.48 -5.71 9.32
CA THR A 79 6.45 -6.58 8.73
C THR A 79 6.60 -8.06 9.14
N ASP A 80 7.83 -8.50 9.36
CA ASP A 80 8.17 -9.89 9.74
C ASP A 80 8.20 -10.12 11.26
N SER A 81 7.79 -9.13 12.07
CA SER A 81 7.76 -9.26 13.52
C SER A 81 6.57 -10.10 14.01
N PRO A 82 6.70 -10.75 15.20
CA PRO A 82 5.63 -11.58 15.76
C PRO A 82 4.31 -10.83 15.97
N GLU A 83 4.37 -9.54 16.29
CA GLU A 83 3.20 -8.70 16.56
C GLU A 83 2.32 -8.49 15.32
N VAL A 84 2.91 -8.65 14.13
CA VAL A 84 2.20 -8.50 12.85
C VAL A 84 1.55 -9.82 12.41
N GLU A 85 2.01 -10.96 12.94
CA GLU A 85 1.62 -12.29 12.44
C GLU A 85 0.10 -12.55 12.49
N GLU A 86 -0.60 -12.10 13.54
CA GLU A 86 -2.05 -12.29 13.64
C GLU A 86 -2.81 -11.57 12.50
N TYR A 87 -2.33 -10.40 12.09
CA TYR A 87 -2.90 -9.64 10.98
C TYR A 87 -2.59 -10.30 9.62
N LEU A 88 -1.40 -10.90 9.46
CA LEU A 88 -1.03 -11.65 8.25
C LEU A 88 -1.90 -12.90 8.09
N ARG A 89 -2.14 -13.65 9.18
CA ARG A 89 -3.07 -14.79 9.18
C ARG A 89 -4.51 -14.38 8.85
N PHE A 90 -4.95 -13.24 9.37
CA PHE A 90 -6.27 -12.70 9.09
C PHE A 90 -6.39 -12.25 7.62
N ALA A 91 -5.35 -11.63 7.06
CA ALA A 91 -5.30 -11.30 5.65
C ALA A 91 -5.35 -12.55 4.75
N GLU A 92 -4.62 -13.62 5.15
CA GLU A 92 -4.65 -14.91 4.46
C GLU A 92 -6.06 -15.55 4.49
N GLU A 93 -6.70 -15.57 5.66
CA GLU A 93 -8.07 -16.08 5.85
C GLU A 93 -9.07 -15.41 4.92
N LEU A 94 -8.97 -14.08 4.77
CA LEU A 94 -9.90 -13.29 3.96
C LEU A 94 -9.44 -13.06 2.51
N ASN A 95 -8.28 -13.62 2.13
CA ASN A 95 -7.65 -13.36 0.82
C ASN A 95 -7.50 -11.85 0.51
N LEU A 96 -7.18 -11.05 1.54
CA LEU A 96 -6.93 -9.63 1.41
C LEU A 96 -5.44 -9.35 1.19
N PRO A 97 -5.06 -8.48 0.25
CA PRO A 97 -3.69 -8.01 0.12
C PRO A 97 -3.33 -7.05 1.26
N ILE A 98 -2.03 -6.90 1.51
CA ILE A 98 -1.52 -5.96 2.51
C ILE A 98 -0.65 -4.91 1.82
N ILE A 99 -0.96 -3.63 2.03
CA ILE A 99 -0.17 -2.49 1.58
C ILE A 99 0.77 -2.10 2.73
N ILE A 100 2.07 -2.07 2.47
CA ILE A 100 3.09 -1.82 3.48
C ILE A 100 3.94 -0.63 3.07
N HIS A 101 4.01 0.40 3.91
CA HIS A 101 4.96 1.48 3.73
C HIS A 101 6.39 0.94 3.82
N THR A 102 7.24 1.26 2.86
CA THR A 102 8.64 0.83 2.84
C THR A 102 9.59 2.01 2.68
N GLY A 103 10.66 2.03 3.48
CA GLY A 103 11.69 3.05 3.51
C GLY A 103 11.62 3.99 4.71
N GLY A 104 12.60 4.85 4.84
CA GLY A 104 12.69 5.87 5.88
C GLY A 104 13.21 5.39 7.24
N CYS A 105 13.12 4.10 7.58
CA CYS A 105 13.69 3.54 8.81
C CYS A 105 13.95 2.03 8.69
N LYS A 106 14.65 1.47 9.67
CA LYS A 106 15.05 0.05 9.71
C LYS A 106 13.85 -0.90 9.65
N GLU A 107 12.79 -0.60 10.38
CA GLU A 107 11.58 -1.44 10.48
C GLU A 107 10.81 -1.46 9.14
N ALA A 108 10.94 -0.41 8.34
CA ALA A 108 10.31 -0.26 7.03
C ALA A 108 11.19 -0.74 5.85
N GLU A 109 12.30 -1.41 6.11
CA GLU A 109 13.17 -1.94 5.06
C GLU A 109 12.42 -2.97 4.19
N PRO A 110 12.56 -2.94 2.85
CA PRO A 110 11.94 -3.90 1.93
C PRO A 110 12.19 -5.37 2.28
N ILE A 111 13.32 -5.68 2.94
CA ILE A 111 13.67 -7.04 3.35
C ILE A 111 12.70 -7.62 4.38
N THR A 112 12.11 -6.79 5.26
CA THR A 112 11.14 -7.26 6.26
C THR A 112 9.85 -7.72 5.60
N VAL A 113 9.42 -7.04 4.54
CA VAL A 113 8.26 -7.44 3.71
C VAL A 113 8.56 -8.75 2.97
N TYR A 114 9.75 -8.89 2.42
CA TYR A 114 10.19 -10.12 1.76
C TYR A 114 10.17 -11.33 2.70
N ASN A 115 10.68 -11.18 3.94
CA ASN A 115 10.68 -12.24 4.93
C ASN A 115 9.25 -12.67 5.29
N ALA A 116 8.34 -11.71 5.49
CA ALA A 116 6.92 -11.98 5.73
C ALA A 116 6.27 -12.69 4.52
N ALA A 117 6.55 -12.23 3.30
CA ALA A 117 6.01 -12.81 2.08
C ALA A 117 6.45 -14.27 1.84
N LYS A 118 7.67 -14.63 2.23
CA LYS A 118 8.13 -16.03 2.23
C LYS A 118 7.39 -16.90 3.23
N LYS A 119 7.08 -16.35 4.42
CA LYS A 119 6.37 -17.06 5.49
C LYS A 119 4.88 -17.23 5.17
N PHE A 120 4.29 -16.27 4.44
CA PHE A 120 2.87 -16.22 4.06
C PHE A 120 2.68 -16.18 2.53
N PRO A 121 2.96 -17.28 1.81
CA PRO A 121 2.99 -17.29 0.35
C PRO A 121 1.61 -17.06 -0.32
N LYS A 122 0.52 -17.22 0.40
CA LYS A 122 -0.84 -16.95 -0.10
C LYS A 122 -1.26 -15.49 0.06
N VAL A 123 -0.60 -14.72 0.93
CA VAL A 123 -0.86 -13.29 1.11
C VAL A 123 -0.13 -12.49 0.02
N LYS A 124 -0.80 -11.53 -0.58
CA LYS A 124 -0.22 -10.59 -1.54
C LYS A 124 0.29 -9.37 -0.79
N PHE A 125 1.57 -9.07 -0.92
CA PHE A 125 2.24 -7.95 -0.24
C PHE A 125 2.58 -6.86 -1.25
N ILE A 126 2.17 -5.62 -0.99
CA ILE A 126 2.46 -4.46 -1.83
C ILE A 126 3.43 -3.55 -1.08
N MET A 127 4.65 -3.42 -1.59
CA MET A 127 5.65 -2.49 -1.08
C MET A 127 5.33 -1.09 -1.58
N ALA A 128 4.63 -0.29 -0.76
CA ALA A 128 4.41 1.11 -1.08
C ALA A 128 5.77 1.84 -1.12
N HIS A 129 5.94 2.68 -2.14
CA HIS A 129 7.14 3.47 -2.42
C HIS A 129 8.38 2.67 -2.85
N MET A 130 8.33 1.33 -2.84
CA MET A 130 9.48 0.46 -3.17
C MET A 130 10.79 0.88 -2.47
N GLY A 131 10.70 1.25 -1.17
CA GLY A 131 11.83 1.75 -0.39
C GLY A 131 12.04 3.26 -0.54
N LEU A 132 11.14 4.06 0.03
CA LEU A 132 11.18 5.53 0.02
C LEU A 132 12.55 6.07 0.43
N GLY A 133 13.09 7.01 -0.36
CA GLY A 133 14.39 7.62 -0.10
C GLY A 133 15.59 6.80 -0.60
N SER A 134 15.35 5.68 -1.30
CA SER A 134 16.40 4.86 -1.94
C SER A 134 16.34 4.97 -3.47
N ASP A 135 17.24 4.26 -4.15
CA ASP A 135 17.23 4.07 -5.60
C ASP A 135 16.25 2.98 -6.09
N ASN A 136 15.46 2.40 -5.19
CA ASN A 136 14.52 1.31 -5.37
C ASN A 136 15.13 -0.04 -5.80
N SER A 137 16.43 -0.13 -6.06
CA SER A 137 17.07 -1.35 -6.63
C SER A 137 16.88 -2.60 -5.76
N LYS A 138 16.98 -2.45 -4.42
CA LYS A 138 16.75 -3.53 -3.46
C LYS A 138 15.31 -4.04 -3.51
N ALA A 139 14.33 -3.14 -3.50
CA ALA A 139 12.91 -3.52 -3.58
C ALA A 139 12.59 -4.19 -4.91
N ILE A 140 13.07 -3.66 -6.04
CA ILE A 140 12.90 -4.24 -7.38
C ILE A 140 13.40 -5.70 -7.40
N LYS A 141 14.61 -5.95 -6.90
CA LYS A 141 15.19 -7.30 -6.82
C LYS A 141 14.32 -8.26 -6.00
N LEU A 142 13.82 -7.79 -4.84
CA LEU A 142 12.99 -8.61 -3.95
C LEU A 142 11.62 -8.90 -4.58
N ILE A 143 10.96 -7.89 -5.16
CA ILE A 143 9.66 -8.03 -5.85
C ILE A 143 9.78 -9.03 -7.00
N SER A 144 10.87 -8.95 -7.77
CA SER A 144 11.10 -9.85 -8.91
C SER A 144 11.32 -11.30 -8.49
N SER A 145 11.70 -11.57 -7.23
CA SER A 145 12.06 -12.91 -6.76
C SER A 145 10.90 -13.72 -6.17
N LEU A 146 9.76 -13.12 -5.83
CA LEU A 146 8.63 -13.82 -5.24
C LEU A 146 7.31 -13.52 -5.98
N PRO A 147 6.43 -14.51 -6.19
CA PRO A 147 5.18 -14.34 -6.93
C PRO A 147 4.17 -13.44 -6.22
N ASN A 148 4.19 -13.39 -4.88
CA ASN A 148 3.25 -12.67 -4.04
C ASN A 148 3.74 -11.28 -3.58
N LEU A 149 4.86 -10.79 -4.12
CA LEU A 149 5.35 -9.43 -3.90
C LEU A 149 5.01 -8.52 -5.07
N TYR A 150 4.63 -7.29 -4.74
CA TYR A 150 4.26 -6.22 -5.67
C TYR A 150 4.86 -4.89 -5.19
N GLY A 151 4.94 -3.91 -6.09
CA GLY A 151 5.27 -2.52 -5.76
C GLY A 151 4.16 -1.57 -6.17
N ASP A 152 4.19 -0.34 -5.65
CA ASP A 152 3.40 0.77 -6.17
C ASP A 152 4.28 1.90 -6.72
N THR A 153 3.67 2.89 -7.36
CA THR A 153 4.37 4.00 -8.02
C THR A 153 4.45 5.27 -7.17
N ALA A 154 3.87 5.27 -5.96
CA ALA A 154 3.87 6.45 -5.10
C ALA A 154 5.31 6.84 -4.72
N TRP A 155 5.73 8.09 -5.04
CA TRP A 155 7.09 8.58 -4.83
C TRP A 155 8.19 7.80 -5.57
N VAL A 156 7.82 7.02 -6.58
CA VAL A 156 8.76 6.20 -7.35
C VAL A 156 9.03 6.86 -8.70
N PRO A 157 10.29 7.13 -9.06
CA PRO A 157 10.64 7.67 -10.37
C PRO A 157 10.30 6.69 -11.50
N ILE A 158 9.87 7.18 -12.66
CA ILE A 158 9.55 6.36 -13.84
C ILE A 158 10.67 5.37 -14.19
N LYS A 159 11.92 5.76 -14.07
CA LYS A 159 13.08 4.90 -14.33
C LYS A 159 13.07 3.62 -13.47
N SER A 160 12.63 3.73 -12.22
CA SER A 160 12.53 2.59 -11.30
C SER A 160 11.34 1.69 -11.67
N ALA A 161 10.21 2.29 -12.08
CA ALA A 161 9.06 1.55 -12.62
C ALA A 161 9.45 0.74 -13.87
N ILE A 162 10.10 1.37 -14.85
CA ILE A 162 10.61 0.71 -16.06
C ILE A 162 11.62 -0.39 -15.72
N SER A 163 12.49 -0.15 -14.71
CA SER A 163 13.43 -1.17 -14.24
C SER A 163 12.71 -2.40 -13.68
N LEU A 164 11.64 -2.22 -12.88
CA LEU A 164 10.85 -3.33 -12.37
C LEU A 164 10.17 -4.12 -13.51
N ILE A 165 9.59 -3.42 -14.49
CA ILE A 165 8.97 -4.06 -15.67
C ILE A 165 9.99 -4.95 -16.41
N LYS A 166 11.19 -4.42 -16.66
CA LYS A 166 12.26 -5.14 -17.35
C LYS A 166 12.82 -6.34 -16.58
N ASN A 167 12.89 -6.24 -15.25
CA ASN A 167 13.45 -7.31 -14.41
C ASN A 167 12.40 -8.35 -13.98
N SER A 168 11.12 -8.04 -14.15
CA SER A 168 10.02 -8.92 -13.75
C SER A 168 8.84 -8.82 -14.73
N SER A 169 7.85 -7.97 -14.43
CA SER A 169 6.65 -7.79 -15.25
C SER A 169 5.90 -6.54 -14.81
N SER A 170 5.18 -5.91 -15.75
CA SER A 170 4.22 -4.85 -15.44
C SER A 170 3.10 -5.30 -14.50
N GLU A 171 2.81 -6.61 -14.44
CA GLU A 171 1.80 -7.19 -13.53
C GLU A 171 2.18 -7.09 -12.04
N LYS A 172 3.42 -6.70 -11.73
CA LYS A 172 3.94 -6.54 -10.38
C LYS A 172 3.87 -5.11 -9.83
N LEU A 173 3.38 -4.16 -10.62
CA LEU A 173 3.36 -2.75 -10.28
C LEU A 173 1.94 -2.19 -10.31
N PHE A 174 1.60 -1.36 -9.31
CA PHE A 174 0.32 -0.65 -9.22
C PHE A 174 0.53 0.85 -9.30
N PHE A 175 -0.38 1.56 -9.94
CA PHE A 175 -0.43 3.00 -9.81
C PHE A 175 -0.89 3.37 -8.40
N GLY A 176 -0.10 4.20 -7.74
CA GLY A 176 -0.39 4.85 -6.46
C GLY A 176 0.13 6.28 -6.48
N SER A 177 -0.59 7.21 -5.86
CA SER A 177 -0.21 8.62 -5.80
C SER A 177 0.24 9.08 -4.42
N ASP A 178 -0.10 8.33 -3.37
CA ASP A 178 0.05 8.76 -1.97
C ASP A 178 -0.60 10.13 -1.67
N ASN A 179 -1.67 10.42 -2.42
CA ASN A 179 -2.39 11.69 -2.28
C ASN A 179 -3.08 11.77 -0.89
N PRO A 180 -3.07 12.93 -0.17
CA PRO A 180 -2.67 14.26 -0.65
C PRO A 180 -1.18 14.58 -0.55
N ILE A 181 -0.34 13.71 0.00
CA ILE A 181 1.07 14.01 0.27
C ILE A 181 1.86 14.15 -1.04
N ASP A 182 1.72 13.21 -1.97
CA ASP A 182 2.26 13.34 -3.33
C ASP A 182 1.21 13.90 -4.28
N GLY A 183 0.86 15.15 -4.13
CA GLY A 183 -0.16 15.81 -4.94
C GLY A 183 -0.04 17.31 -4.87
N LYS A 184 -1.19 17.98 -4.82
CA LYS A 184 -1.27 19.43 -4.79
C LYS A 184 -0.51 20.05 -3.61
N ASP A 185 -0.57 19.41 -2.43
CA ASP A 185 0.11 19.93 -1.24
C ASP A 185 1.62 19.83 -1.38
N THR A 186 2.15 18.73 -1.89
CA THR A 186 3.58 18.59 -2.21
C THR A 186 4.00 19.62 -3.24
N TYR A 187 3.21 19.81 -4.29
CA TYR A 187 3.46 20.83 -5.30
C TYR A 187 3.46 22.26 -4.73
N LEU A 188 2.52 22.59 -3.85
CA LEU A 188 2.46 23.90 -3.20
C LEU A 188 3.65 24.17 -2.26
N HIS A 189 4.20 23.13 -1.65
CA HIS A 189 5.41 23.22 -0.82
C HIS A 189 6.71 23.20 -1.64
N ASN A 190 6.66 22.76 -2.89
CA ASN A 190 7.80 22.78 -3.79
C ASN A 190 7.96 24.17 -4.42
N LYS A 191 8.86 24.95 -3.86
CA LYS A 191 9.13 26.34 -4.32
C LYS A 191 9.66 26.44 -5.74
N THR A 192 10.17 25.35 -6.32
CA THR A 192 10.66 25.31 -7.71
C THR A 192 9.52 25.16 -8.70
N GLY A 193 8.32 24.79 -8.25
CA GLY A 193 7.18 24.53 -9.11
C GLY A 193 7.23 23.21 -9.88
N ASP A 194 8.10 22.28 -9.48
CA ASP A 194 8.21 20.99 -10.10
C ASP A 194 6.90 20.17 -9.91
N ARG A 195 6.59 19.37 -10.92
CA ARG A 195 5.41 18.49 -10.87
C ARG A 195 5.61 17.37 -9.85
N SER A 196 4.51 16.97 -9.24
CA SER A 196 4.48 15.75 -8.45
C SER A 196 4.86 14.52 -9.29
N LEU A 197 5.60 13.56 -8.73
CA LEU A 197 6.12 12.41 -9.47
C LEU A 197 5.01 11.59 -10.14
N TYR A 198 3.83 11.45 -9.51
CA TYR A 198 2.75 10.65 -10.10
C TYR A 198 2.23 11.22 -11.44
N GLN A 199 2.40 12.52 -11.70
CA GLN A 199 1.98 13.14 -12.96
C GLN A 199 2.79 12.63 -14.16
N GLU A 200 4.04 12.24 -13.95
CA GLU A 200 4.88 11.63 -14.97
C GLU A 200 4.28 10.34 -15.50
N TYR A 201 3.57 9.58 -14.65
CA TYR A 201 2.89 8.35 -15.02
C TYR A 201 1.74 8.58 -16.00
N PHE A 202 1.08 9.73 -15.95
CA PHE A 202 0.03 10.09 -16.92
C PHE A 202 0.60 10.66 -18.22
N ASN A 203 1.68 11.42 -18.13
CA ASN A 203 2.17 12.22 -19.25
C ASN A 203 3.29 11.53 -20.03
N GLU A 204 4.16 10.80 -19.38
CA GLU A 204 5.43 10.32 -19.95
C GLU A 204 5.50 8.78 -20.02
N LEU A 205 5.06 8.07 -18.98
CA LEU A 205 5.22 6.61 -18.92
C LEU A 205 4.58 5.90 -20.13
N LYS A 206 3.41 6.33 -20.58
CA LYS A 206 2.68 5.72 -21.69
C LYS A 206 3.45 5.77 -23.03
N GLU A 207 4.37 6.71 -23.18
CA GLU A 207 5.21 6.83 -24.38
C GLU A 207 6.47 5.92 -24.31
N LEU A 208 6.78 5.40 -23.12
CA LEU A 208 8.01 4.65 -22.83
C LEU A 208 7.80 3.14 -22.71
N ILE A 209 6.55 2.68 -22.60
CA ILE A 209 6.20 1.27 -22.43
C ILE A 209 5.03 0.91 -23.35
N SER A 210 4.74 -0.40 -23.49
CA SER A 210 3.59 -0.84 -24.26
C SER A 210 2.26 -0.40 -23.63
N GLU A 211 1.21 -0.23 -24.46
CA GLU A 211 -0.14 0.07 -23.96
C GLU A 211 -0.64 -0.99 -22.98
N ASN A 212 -0.32 -2.26 -23.21
CA ASN A 212 -0.71 -3.33 -22.30
C ASN A 212 -0.02 -3.18 -20.93
N ASP A 213 1.29 -2.86 -20.90
CA ASP A 213 2.01 -2.64 -19.65
C ASP A 213 1.49 -1.40 -18.92
N TYR A 214 1.20 -0.32 -19.64
CA TYR A 214 0.59 0.88 -19.08
C TYR A 214 -0.76 0.56 -18.43
N ASN A 215 -1.64 -0.13 -19.14
CA ASN A 215 -2.95 -0.50 -18.63
C ASN A 215 -2.87 -1.46 -17.43
N ASN A 216 -1.87 -2.37 -17.41
CA ASN A 216 -1.62 -3.22 -16.25
C ASN A 216 -1.32 -2.39 -15.01
N ILE A 217 -0.42 -1.42 -15.10
CA ILE A 217 -0.01 -0.57 -13.99
C ILE A 217 -1.16 0.34 -13.54
N MET A 218 -1.81 1.02 -14.49
CA MET A 218 -2.77 2.07 -14.16
C MET A 218 -4.06 1.55 -13.55
N TYR A 219 -4.52 0.34 -13.91
CA TYR A 219 -5.78 -0.18 -13.38
C TYR A 219 -5.93 -1.71 -13.34
N LYS A 220 -5.48 -2.49 -14.36
CA LYS A 220 -5.77 -3.93 -14.44
C LYS A 220 -5.26 -4.71 -13.22
N ASN A 221 -4.04 -4.41 -12.76
CA ASN A 221 -3.49 -5.06 -11.59
C ASN A 221 -4.29 -4.75 -10.31
N ALA A 222 -4.73 -3.51 -10.15
CA ALA A 222 -5.58 -3.12 -9.02
C ALA A 222 -6.91 -3.89 -9.04
N LEU A 223 -7.56 -3.98 -10.20
CA LEU A 223 -8.79 -4.77 -10.34
C LEU A 223 -8.60 -6.22 -9.91
N ARG A 224 -7.54 -6.85 -10.39
CA ARG A 224 -7.21 -8.26 -10.15
C ARG A 224 -6.82 -8.52 -8.68
N VAL A 225 -5.93 -7.71 -8.12
CA VAL A 225 -5.34 -7.98 -6.80
C VAL A 225 -6.25 -7.58 -5.67
N PHE A 226 -6.96 -6.46 -5.80
CA PHE A 226 -7.92 -6.00 -4.80
C PHE A 226 -9.34 -6.56 -5.02
N ASN A 227 -9.52 -7.43 -6.01
CA ASN A 227 -10.82 -8.03 -6.37
C ASN A 227 -11.92 -6.97 -6.49
N LEU A 228 -11.68 -5.98 -7.37
CA LEU A 228 -12.62 -4.89 -7.57
C LEU A 228 -13.70 -5.28 -8.60
N PRO A 229 -14.98 -4.92 -8.39
CA PRO A 229 -16.11 -5.40 -9.20
C PRO A 229 -16.29 -4.66 -10.54
N PHE A 230 -15.22 -4.06 -11.10
CA PHE A 230 -15.32 -3.33 -12.36
C PHE A 230 -14.99 -4.25 -13.53
N ASN A 231 -15.97 -4.43 -14.41
CA ASN A 231 -15.75 -4.97 -15.76
C ASN A 231 -15.35 -3.82 -16.68
N ILE A 232 -14.17 -3.89 -17.27
CA ILE A 232 -13.66 -2.94 -18.26
C ILE A 232 -13.73 -3.60 -19.62
#